data_9b2de627387ba19a3aa801bf8fb22829
#
_entry.id   9b2de627387ba19a3aa801bf8fb22829
#
_cell.length_a   1.000
_cell.length_b   1.000
_cell.length_c   1.000
_cell.angle_alpha   90.00
_cell.angle_beta   90.00
_cell.angle_gamma   90.00
#
_symmetry.space_group_name_H-M   'P 1'
#
loop_
_entity.id
_entity.type
_entity.pdbx_description
1 polymer ?
#
loop_
_entity_poly.entity_id
_entity_poly.type
_entity_poly.pdbx_seq_one_letter_code
_entity_poly.pdbx_strand_id
1 'polypeptide(L)'
;MNTRVVVTGGAGFIGRETIRKLVISGYDVLCFDLAEQIERHKNILSEIGSLGKLTLAYGSILDRNSLRDAMNGADVVIHLAAMLGVKKTEDNKLGCIEVNITGTDNVLAAAVMHGVKKFVFASSSEVYGEPDTNPINESQTTKGKTVYAVTKIAGEELTKGYNQRYPNLDFTIIRFFNTYGEGQVAQFVLAKWVMNALQGKNPVVYGDGNQTRSYGHVDDVTEGVQKILENSVSNGKTYNLGNSTQVRTLKELAQQVIELVAPEKDLEVEVLGDFNGADRIPEREIHIRYCDTS
;
A
#
# COMPACT_ATOMS: atom_id res chain seq x y z
N MET A 1 -22.83 17.59 8.31
CA MET A 1 -22.08 16.60 9.13
C MET A 1 -20.82 16.30 8.33
N ASN A 2 -19.66 16.21 8.99
CA ASN A 2 -18.44 15.83 8.29
C ASN A 2 -18.50 14.35 7.93
N THR A 3 -18.10 13.99 6.72
CA THR A 3 -17.99 12.58 6.27
C THR A 3 -17.05 11.82 7.20
N ARG A 4 -17.50 10.71 7.75
CA ARG A 4 -16.69 9.84 8.61
C ARG A 4 -15.99 8.76 7.80
N VAL A 5 -14.66 8.73 7.87
CA VAL A 5 -13.80 7.81 7.13
C VAL A 5 -13.09 6.87 8.10
N VAL A 6 -13.27 5.57 7.94
CA VAL A 6 -12.49 4.55 8.66
C VAL A 6 -11.33 4.11 7.78
N VAL A 7 -10.10 4.21 8.30
CA VAL A 7 -8.89 3.75 7.62
C VAL A 7 -8.34 2.55 8.37
N THR A 8 -8.51 1.34 7.83
CA THR A 8 -7.88 0.16 8.39
C THR A 8 -6.42 0.07 7.92
N GLY A 9 -5.51 -0.34 8.78
CA GLY A 9 -4.07 -0.21 8.50
C GLY A 9 -3.61 1.25 8.58
N GLY A 10 -4.36 2.08 9.30
CA GLY A 10 -4.17 3.52 9.37
C GLY A 10 -2.86 3.97 10.02
N ALA A 11 -2.28 3.16 10.90
CA ALA A 11 -0.96 3.42 11.49
C ALA A 11 0.21 2.99 10.59
N GLY A 12 -0.06 2.34 9.44
CA GLY A 12 0.94 1.99 8.44
C GLY A 12 1.51 3.20 7.70
N PHE A 13 2.49 2.98 6.81
CA PHE A 13 3.18 4.03 6.05
C PHE A 13 2.21 4.87 5.21
N ILE A 14 1.51 4.25 4.24
CA ILE A 14 0.50 4.94 3.40
C ILE A 14 -0.68 5.41 4.26
N GLY A 15 -1.05 4.64 5.29
CA GLY A 15 -2.18 4.95 6.17
C GLY A 15 -2.04 6.27 6.89
N ARG A 16 -0.89 6.53 7.51
CA ARG A 16 -0.63 7.79 8.24
C ARG A 16 -0.73 9.02 7.34
N GLU A 17 -0.14 8.96 6.15
CA GLU A 17 -0.19 10.09 5.22
C GLU A 17 -1.60 10.27 4.61
N THR A 18 -2.32 9.17 4.35
CA THR A 18 -3.75 9.23 3.97
C THR A 18 -4.56 9.92 5.07
N ILE A 19 -4.40 9.48 6.33
CA ILE A 19 -5.09 10.09 7.48
C ILE A 19 -4.72 11.55 7.63
N ARG A 20 -3.45 11.93 7.51
CA ARG A 20 -3.00 13.34 7.59
C ARG A 20 -3.74 14.22 6.57
N LYS A 21 -3.77 13.82 5.30
CA LYS A 21 -4.47 14.55 4.24
C LYS A 21 -5.96 14.67 4.52
N LEU A 22 -6.62 13.59 4.92
CA LEU A 22 -8.06 13.59 5.21
C LEU A 22 -8.41 14.47 6.41
N VAL A 23 -7.63 14.41 7.49
CA VAL A 23 -7.83 15.25 8.69
C VAL A 23 -7.69 16.74 8.33
N ILE A 24 -6.65 17.12 7.58
CA ILE A 24 -6.45 18.51 7.11
C ILE A 24 -7.60 18.96 6.22
N SER A 25 -8.15 18.07 5.41
CA SER A 25 -9.31 18.33 4.55
C SER A 25 -10.65 18.34 5.28
N GLY A 26 -10.65 18.18 6.61
CA GLY A 26 -11.84 18.33 7.46
C GLY A 26 -12.71 17.06 7.60
N TYR A 27 -12.23 15.91 7.17
CA TYR A 27 -12.92 14.64 7.44
C TYR A 27 -12.88 14.25 8.92
N ASP A 28 -13.88 13.49 9.39
CA ASP A 28 -13.85 12.78 10.67
C ASP A 28 -13.19 11.43 10.45
N VAL A 29 -11.94 11.28 10.86
CA VAL A 29 -11.15 10.08 10.55
C VAL A 29 -11.03 9.16 11.75
N LEU A 30 -11.27 7.87 11.54
CA LEU A 30 -10.96 6.81 12.50
C LEU A 30 -9.80 5.96 11.94
N CYS A 31 -8.68 5.99 12.66
CA CYS A 31 -7.55 5.11 12.43
C CYS A 31 -7.80 3.77 13.13
N PHE A 32 -7.98 2.69 12.36
CA PHE A 32 -8.11 1.33 12.88
C PHE A 32 -6.86 0.53 12.55
N ASP A 33 -6.16 0.04 13.58
CA ASP A 33 -4.96 -0.78 13.40
C ASP A 33 -4.68 -1.62 14.65
N LEU A 34 -3.71 -2.53 14.55
CA LEU A 34 -3.21 -3.29 15.69
C LEU A 34 -2.65 -2.35 16.76
N ALA A 35 -2.89 -2.68 18.02
CA ALA A 35 -2.40 -1.88 19.16
C ALA A 35 -0.90 -1.61 19.06
N GLU A 36 -0.10 -2.61 18.69
CA GLU A 36 1.34 -2.46 18.51
C GLU A 36 1.70 -1.42 17.44
N GLN A 37 0.96 -1.34 16.33
CA GLN A 37 1.23 -0.38 15.27
C GLN A 37 0.85 1.05 15.70
N ILE A 38 -0.28 1.22 16.34
CA ILE A 38 -0.72 2.52 16.86
C ILE A 38 0.27 3.05 17.90
N GLU A 39 0.64 2.23 18.89
CA GLU A 39 1.59 2.65 19.93
C GLU A 39 2.99 2.98 19.35
N ARG A 40 3.46 2.19 18.37
CA ARG A 40 4.73 2.47 17.67
C ARG A 40 4.76 3.84 16.99
N HIS A 41 3.63 4.31 16.48
CA HIS A 41 3.49 5.56 15.74
C HIS A 41 2.67 6.62 16.47
N LYS A 42 2.50 6.47 17.78
CA LYS A 42 1.64 7.32 18.62
C LYS A 42 1.96 8.81 18.51
N ASN A 43 3.24 9.17 18.51
CA ASN A 43 3.65 10.57 18.42
C ASN A 43 3.17 11.21 17.09
N ILE A 44 3.41 10.54 15.97
CA ILE A 44 2.99 11.01 14.64
C ILE A 44 1.45 11.10 14.56
N LEU A 45 0.75 10.08 15.08
CA LEU A 45 -0.72 10.08 15.09
C LEU A 45 -1.27 11.20 16.00
N SER A 46 -0.60 11.51 17.11
CA SER A 46 -0.97 12.63 17.99
C SER A 46 -0.77 13.97 17.28
N GLU A 47 0.34 14.15 16.56
CA GLU A 47 0.57 15.36 15.75
C GLU A 47 -0.52 15.51 14.67
N ILE A 48 -0.87 14.45 13.96
CA ILE A 48 -1.97 14.47 12.98
C ILE A 48 -3.29 14.83 13.67
N GLY A 49 -3.56 14.25 14.84
CA GLY A 49 -4.77 14.53 15.63
C GLY A 49 -4.89 15.99 16.08
N SER A 50 -3.77 16.72 16.21
CA SER A 50 -3.77 18.16 16.51
C SER A 50 -4.24 19.04 15.34
N LEU A 51 -4.24 18.48 14.11
CA LEU A 51 -4.64 19.18 12.89
C LEU A 51 -6.15 19.12 12.62
N GLY A 52 -6.88 18.21 13.30
CA GLY A 52 -8.31 18.05 13.13
C GLY A 52 -8.86 16.80 13.84
N LYS A 53 -9.96 16.26 13.32
CA LYS A 53 -10.68 15.18 14.00
C LYS A 53 -10.11 13.80 13.64
N LEU A 54 -9.32 13.23 14.56
CA LEU A 54 -8.79 11.87 14.49
C LEU A 54 -9.19 11.08 15.74
N THR A 55 -9.74 9.89 15.52
CA THR A 55 -10.01 8.89 16.55
C THR A 55 -9.13 7.67 16.33
N LEU A 56 -8.55 7.12 17.39
CA LEU A 56 -7.76 5.88 17.33
C LEU A 56 -8.62 4.70 17.83
N ALA A 57 -8.69 3.63 17.07
CA ALA A 57 -9.36 2.38 17.42
C ALA A 57 -8.40 1.20 17.24
N TYR A 58 -8.27 0.40 18.28
CA TYR A 58 -7.35 -0.71 18.40
C TYR A 58 -8.05 -2.02 18.06
N GLY A 59 -7.52 -2.77 17.10
CA GLY A 59 -8.11 -4.06 16.77
C GLY A 59 -7.47 -4.75 15.58
N SER A 60 -7.81 -6.01 15.39
CA SER A 60 -7.45 -6.80 14.22
C SER A 60 -8.61 -6.86 13.24
N ILE A 61 -8.32 -6.83 11.93
CA ILE A 61 -9.33 -7.09 10.89
C ILE A 61 -9.88 -8.52 10.94
N LEU A 62 -9.26 -9.41 11.72
CA LEU A 62 -9.76 -10.74 12.01
C LEU A 62 -10.76 -10.76 13.17
N ASP A 63 -10.83 -9.69 13.98
CA ASP A 63 -11.79 -9.55 15.07
C ASP A 63 -13.04 -8.79 14.63
N ARG A 64 -14.11 -9.53 14.41
CA ARG A 64 -15.39 -8.98 13.96
C ARG A 64 -16.03 -8.02 14.95
N ASN A 65 -15.79 -8.17 16.26
CA ASN A 65 -16.34 -7.27 17.28
C ASN A 65 -15.66 -5.91 17.21
N SER A 66 -14.33 -5.87 17.18
CA SER A 66 -13.57 -4.62 17.03
C SER A 66 -13.93 -3.89 15.72
N LEU A 67 -14.12 -4.64 14.61
CA LEU A 67 -14.57 -4.05 13.35
C LEU A 67 -15.97 -3.47 13.42
N ARG A 68 -16.92 -4.17 14.04
CA ARG A 68 -18.29 -3.67 14.23
C ARG A 68 -18.28 -2.32 14.96
N ASP A 69 -17.52 -2.22 16.04
CA ASP A 69 -17.45 -1.00 16.83
C ASP A 69 -16.77 0.15 16.05
N ALA A 70 -15.72 -0.15 15.29
CA ALA A 70 -15.01 0.82 14.44
C ALA A 70 -15.87 1.35 13.29
N MET A 71 -16.75 0.51 12.69
CA MET A 71 -17.59 0.88 11.55
C MET A 71 -18.84 1.68 11.94
N ASN A 72 -19.12 1.84 13.23
CA ASN A 72 -20.31 2.58 13.66
C ASN A 72 -20.29 4.04 13.20
N GLY A 73 -21.28 4.41 12.39
CA GLY A 73 -21.41 5.74 11.79
C GLY A 73 -20.42 6.07 10.70
N ALA A 74 -19.71 5.07 10.15
CA ALA A 74 -18.80 5.26 9.02
C ALA A 74 -19.57 5.49 7.71
N ASP A 75 -19.19 6.51 6.94
CA ASP A 75 -19.66 6.75 5.57
C ASP A 75 -18.77 6.05 4.53
N VAL A 76 -17.46 6.02 4.80
CA VAL A 76 -16.43 5.51 3.90
C VAL A 76 -15.45 4.62 4.64
N VAL A 77 -15.00 3.57 3.99
CA VAL A 77 -13.88 2.72 4.45
C VAL A 77 -12.75 2.77 3.45
N ILE A 78 -11.53 3.06 3.92
CA ILE A 78 -10.29 2.86 3.16
C ILE A 78 -9.58 1.66 3.78
N HIS A 79 -9.53 0.56 3.04
CA HIS A 79 -8.98 -0.71 3.53
C HIS A 79 -7.54 -0.89 3.08
N LEU A 80 -6.58 -0.44 3.92
CA LEU A 80 -5.13 -0.57 3.70
C LEU A 80 -4.51 -1.73 4.50
N ALA A 81 -5.20 -2.23 5.52
CA ALA A 81 -4.70 -3.30 6.37
C ALA A 81 -4.42 -4.57 5.57
N ALA A 82 -3.20 -5.08 5.65
CA ALA A 82 -2.78 -6.32 5.03
C ALA A 82 -1.49 -6.84 5.65
N MET A 83 -1.29 -8.16 5.61
CA MET A 83 0.02 -8.74 5.76
C MET A 83 0.79 -8.58 4.45
N LEU A 84 1.94 -7.91 4.51
CA LEU A 84 2.77 -7.61 3.35
C LEU A 84 4.27 -7.85 3.65
N GLY A 85 5.09 -7.76 2.61
CA GLY A 85 6.52 -8.05 2.68
C GLY A 85 6.82 -9.44 2.08
N VAL A 86 7.65 -9.47 1.03
CA VAL A 86 7.87 -10.67 0.20
C VAL A 86 8.27 -11.86 1.07
N LYS A 87 9.31 -11.72 1.90
CA LYS A 87 9.77 -12.80 2.77
C LYS A 87 8.71 -13.21 3.80
N LYS A 88 8.15 -12.22 4.52
CA LYS A 88 7.17 -12.48 5.59
C LYS A 88 5.94 -13.24 5.09
N THR A 89 5.44 -12.90 3.89
CA THR A 89 4.24 -13.55 3.32
C THR A 89 4.54 -14.93 2.76
N GLU A 90 5.77 -15.17 2.27
CA GLU A 90 6.19 -16.48 1.80
C GLU A 90 6.53 -17.45 2.93
N ASP A 91 7.13 -16.95 4.00
CA ASP A 91 7.44 -17.76 5.19
C ASP A 91 6.17 -18.13 5.97
N ASN A 92 5.10 -17.33 5.86
CA ASN A 92 3.81 -17.57 6.51
C ASN A 92 2.63 -17.37 5.54
N LYS A 93 2.51 -18.27 4.56
CA LYS A 93 1.47 -18.21 3.53
C LYS A 93 0.06 -18.31 4.09
N LEU A 94 -0.18 -19.18 5.05
CA LEU A 94 -1.50 -19.32 5.67
C LEU A 94 -1.91 -18.06 6.44
N GLY A 95 -1.02 -17.45 7.20
CA GLY A 95 -1.27 -16.19 7.86
C GLY A 95 -1.53 -15.06 6.86
N CYS A 96 -0.82 -15.03 5.72
CA CYS A 96 -1.09 -14.07 4.65
C CYS A 96 -2.50 -14.25 4.06
N ILE A 97 -2.91 -15.48 3.80
CA ILE A 97 -4.26 -15.80 3.29
C ILE A 97 -5.31 -15.41 4.32
N GLU A 98 -5.14 -15.80 5.58
CA GLU A 98 -6.08 -15.48 6.65
C GLU A 98 -6.27 -13.96 6.80
N VAL A 99 -5.18 -13.21 6.97
CA VAL A 99 -5.26 -11.76 7.15
C VAL A 99 -5.83 -11.07 5.90
N ASN A 100 -5.32 -11.40 4.71
CA ASN A 100 -5.64 -10.62 3.52
C ASN A 100 -6.98 -11.03 2.87
N ILE A 101 -7.43 -12.27 3.03
CA ILE A 101 -8.71 -12.74 2.45
C ILE A 101 -9.80 -12.68 3.52
N THR A 102 -9.65 -13.44 4.61
CA THR A 102 -10.68 -13.47 5.67
C THR A 102 -10.82 -12.11 6.36
N GLY A 103 -9.69 -11.40 6.59
CA GLY A 103 -9.71 -10.04 7.12
C GLY A 103 -10.46 -9.07 6.21
N THR A 104 -10.22 -9.11 4.89
CA THR A 104 -10.94 -8.28 3.91
C THR A 104 -12.43 -8.60 3.89
N ASP A 105 -12.82 -9.89 3.91
CA ASP A 105 -14.22 -10.31 4.00
C ASP A 105 -14.89 -9.77 5.27
N ASN A 106 -14.23 -9.85 6.43
CA ASN A 106 -14.72 -9.29 7.68
C ASN A 106 -14.96 -7.77 7.61
N VAL A 107 -14.02 -7.02 6.99
CA VAL A 107 -14.14 -5.57 6.84
C VAL A 107 -15.29 -5.21 5.92
N LEU A 108 -15.44 -5.90 4.78
CA LEU A 108 -16.56 -5.73 3.84
C LEU A 108 -17.91 -6.05 4.51
N ALA A 109 -17.99 -7.17 5.25
CA ALA A 109 -19.20 -7.55 5.98
C ALA A 109 -19.58 -6.50 7.03
N ALA A 110 -18.62 -5.96 7.79
CA ALA A 110 -18.85 -4.90 8.75
C ALA A 110 -19.28 -3.59 8.05
N ALA A 111 -18.68 -3.24 6.91
CA ALA A 111 -19.06 -2.07 6.12
C ALA A 111 -20.52 -2.15 5.66
N VAL A 112 -20.96 -3.29 5.12
CA VAL A 112 -22.36 -3.52 4.71
C VAL A 112 -23.30 -3.45 5.92
N MET A 113 -22.96 -4.10 7.03
CA MET A 113 -23.78 -4.12 8.24
C MET A 113 -24.06 -2.71 8.78
N HIS A 114 -23.10 -1.79 8.65
CA HIS A 114 -23.20 -0.42 9.16
C HIS A 114 -23.62 0.60 8.08
N GLY A 115 -23.98 0.16 6.88
CA GLY A 115 -24.48 1.03 5.82
C GLY A 115 -23.45 1.98 5.24
N VAL A 116 -22.16 1.57 5.24
CA VAL A 116 -21.07 2.29 4.57
C VAL A 116 -21.42 2.46 3.10
N LYS A 117 -21.19 3.65 2.57
CA LYS A 117 -21.57 4.02 1.21
C LYS A 117 -20.45 3.75 0.18
N LYS A 118 -19.19 3.87 0.60
CA LYS A 118 -18.04 3.68 -0.28
C LYS A 118 -16.93 2.89 0.39
N PHE A 119 -16.41 1.89 -0.34
CA PHE A 119 -15.30 1.05 0.07
C PHE A 119 -14.12 1.22 -0.89
N VAL A 120 -12.99 1.68 -0.39
CA VAL A 120 -11.75 1.79 -1.17
C VAL A 120 -10.82 0.65 -0.79
N PHE A 121 -10.57 -0.25 -1.73
CA PHE A 121 -9.70 -1.41 -1.52
C PHE A 121 -8.27 -1.15 -1.99
N ALA A 122 -7.31 -1.33 -1.10
CA ALA A 122 -5.89 -1.28 -1.43
C ALA A 122 -5.43 -2.61 -2.03
N SER A 123 -5.36 -2.65 -3.36
CA SER A 123 -4.70 -3.69 -4.14
C SER A 123 -3.22 -3.34 -4.37
N SER A 124 -2.56 -3.98 -5.31
CA SER A 124 -1.13 -3.84 -5.56
C SER A 124 -0.80 -4.09 -7.02
N SER A 125 0.24 -3.44 -7.53
CA SER A 125 0.84 -3.76 -8.85
C SER A 125 1.39 -5.19 -8.94
N GLU A 126 1.57 -5.88 -7.82
CA GLU A 126 1.96 -7.31 -7.77
C GLU A 126 0.90 -8.22 -8.42
N VAL A 127 -0.36 -7.76 -8.51
CA VAL A 127 -1.45 -8.54 -9.15
C VAL A 127 -1.20 -8.80 -10.62
N TYR A 128 -0.45 -7.94 -11.31
CA TYR A 128 -0.13 -8.12 -12.73
C TYR A 128 0.91 -9.22 -12.98
N GLY A 129 1.73 -9.56 -11.98
CA GLY A 129 2.87 -10.47 -12.20
C GLY A 129 3.82 -9.91 -13.25
N GLU A 130 4.27 -10.74 -14.19
CA GLU A 130 4.98 -10.27 -15.37
C GLU A 130 3.97 -9.69 -16.34
N PRO A 131 4.00 -8.38 -16.61
CA PRO A 131 3.01 -7.72 -17.44
C PRO A 131 3.18 -8.10 -18.93
N ASP A 132 2.08 -8.12 -19.67
CA ASP A 132 2.13 -8.39 -21.10
C ASP A 132 2.75 -7.21 -21.88
N THR A 133 2.52 -5.98 -21.41
CA THR A 133 3.07 -4.74 -21.97
C THR A 133 3.38 -3.72 -20.88
N ASN A 134 4.29 -2.78 -21.19
CA ASN A 134 4.58 -1.61 -20.37
C ASN A 134 4.42 -0.33 -21.20
N PRO A 135 3.90 0.76 -20.64
CA PRO A 135 3.38 0.90 -19.27
C PRO A 135 2.16 0.03 -19.00
N ILE A 136 1.94 -0.34 -17.72
CA ILE A 136 0.85 -1.21 -17.29
C ILE A 136 -0.42 -0.38 -17.11
N ASN A 137 -1.48 -0.69 -17.85
CA ASN A 137 -2.82 -0.14 -17.63
C ASN A 137 -3.73 -1.13 -16.89
N GLU A 138 -4.87 -0.64 -16.38
CA GLU A 138 -5.78 -1.40 -15.52
C GLU A 138 -6.49 -2.55 -16.22
N SER A 139 -6.56 -2.52 -17.56
CA SER A 139 -7.21 -3.56 -18.37
C SER A 139 -6.37 -4.83 -18.54
N GLN A 140 -5.07 -4.78 -18.18
CA GLN A 140 -4.20 -5.95 -18.30
C GLN A 140 -4.62 -7.07 -17.34
N THR A 141 -4.44 -8.30 -17.80
CA THR A 141 -4.77 -9.51 -17.05
C THR A 141 -3.92 -9.61 -15.79
N THR A 142 -4.57 -9.97 -14.67
CA THR A 142 -3.89 -10.24 -13.42
C THR A 142 -3.29 -11.65 -13.41
N LYS A 143 -2.00 -11.77 -13.08
CA LYS A 143 -1.19 -13.01 -13.12
C LYS A 143 -0.27 -13.10 -11.88
N GLY A 144 -0.82 -12.93 -10.69
CA GLY A 144 -0.04 -12.87 -9.45
C GLY A 144 0.95 -14.02 -9.29
N LYS A 145 2.23 -13.71 -9.08
CA LYS A 145 3.33 -14.69 -8.91
C LYS A 145 3.59 -15.09 -7.44
N THR A 146 3.01 -14.37 -6.47
CA THR A 146 3.25 -14.56 -5.03
C THR A 146 1.93 -14.83 -4.31
N VAL A 147 1.99 -15.43 -3.11
CA VAL A 147 0.80 -15.60 -2.28
C VAL A 147 0.16 -14.24 -1.96
N TYR A 148 0.95 -13.21 -1.71
CA TYR A 148 0.47 -11.85 -1.50
C TYR A 148 -0.33 -11.34 -2.71
N ALA A 149 0.21 -11.46 -3.93
CA ALA A 149 -0.48 -11.05 -5.15
C ALA A 149 -1.81 -11.79 -5.34
N VAL A 150 -1.83 -13.11 -5.10
CA VAL A 150 -3.06 -13.93 -5.16
C VAL A 150 -4.09 -13.44 -4.14
N THR A 151 -3.67 -13.11 -2.91
CA THR A 151 -4.60 -12.59 -1.90
C THR A 151 -5.16 -11.22 -2.27
N LYS A 152 -4.39 -10.36 -2.97
CA LYS A 152 -4.88 -9.07 -3.45
C LYS A 152 -5.87 -9.24 -4.61
N ILE A 153 -5.63 -10.17 -5.53
CA ILE A 153 -6.60 -10.54 -6.58
C ILE A 153 -7.91 -11.02 -5.94
N ALA A 154 -7.82 -11.92 -4.95
CA ALA A 154 -9.00 -12.39 -4.22
C ALA A 154 -9.76 -11.25 -3.53
N GLY A 155 -9.05 -10.28 -2.93
CA GLY A 155 -9.64 -9.08 -2.32
C GLY A 155 -10.34 -8.17 -3.33
N GLU A 156 -9.81 -8.03 -4.55
CA GLU A 156 -10.50 -7.33 -5.65
C GLU A 156 -11.83 -8.00 -6.00
N GLU A 157 -11.83 -9.33 -6.14
CA GLU A 157 -13.04 -10.10 -6.47
C GLU A 157 -14.05 -10.12 -5.30
N LEU A 158 -13.59 -10.21 -4.04
CA LEU A 158 -14.47 -10.02 -2.88
C LEU A 158 -15.16 -8.65 -2.92
N THR A 159 -14.40 -7.59 -3.17
CA THR A 159 -14.93 -6.21 -3.21
C THR A 159 -16.01 -6.07 -4.29
N LYS A 160 -15.77 -6.59 -5.49
CA LYS A 160 -16.73 -6.61 -6.60
C LYS A 160 -17.97 -7.47 -6.26
N GLY A 161 -17.77 -8.65 -5.65
CA GLY A 161 -18.84 -9.55 -5.24
C GLY A 161 -19.75 -8.93 -4.17
N TYR A 162 -19.17 -8.20 -3.20
CA TYR A 162 -19.96 -7.46 -2.22
C TYR A 162 -20.80 -6.34 -2.85
N ASN A 163 -20.23 -5.55 -3.77
CA ASN A 163 -21.00 -4.54 -4.49
C ASN A 163 -22.13 -5.17 -5.35
N GLN A 164 -21.86 -6.30 -6.03
CA GLN A 164 -22.87 -7.00 -6.79
C GLN A 164 -24.06 -7.44 -5.91
N ARG A 165 -23.77 -7.92 -4.69
CA ARG A 165 -24.80 -8.38 -3.75
C ARG A 165 -25.45 -7.23 -2.98
N TYR A 166 -24.72 -6.16 -2.72
CA TYR A 166 -25.12 -4.99 -1.95
C TYR A 166 -24.85 -3.71 -2.75
N PRO A 167 -25.70 -3.35 -3.74
CA PRO A 167 -25.43 -2.26 -4.68
C PRO A 167 -25.32 -0.86 -4.04
N ASN A 168 -25.73 -0.71 -2.78
CA ASN A 168 -25.58 0.55 -2.05
C ASN A 168 -24.17 0.75 -1.46
N LEU A 169 -23.29 -0.25 -1.55
CA LEU A 169 -21.88 -0.14 -1.23
C LEU A 169 -21.09 0.08 -2.50
N ASP A 170 -20.85 1.34 -2.86
CA ASP A 170 -19.93 1.68 -3.95
C ASP A 170 -18.51 1.24 -3.62
N PHE A 171 -17.71 0.94 -4.62
CA PHE A 171 -16.30 0.60 -4.41
C PHE A 171 -15.36 1.32 -5.37
N THR A 172 -14.10 1.41 -4.97
CA THR A 172 -12.97 1.71 -5.86
C THR A 172 -11.80 0.81 -5.47
N ILE A 173 -11.14 0.23 -6.44
CA ILE A 173 -9.92 -0.58 -6.25
C ILE A 173 -8.72 0.28 -6.63
N ILE A 174 -7.70 0.32 -5.77
CA ILE A 174 -6.45 1.02 -6.05
C ILE A 174 -5.33 0.00 -6.11
N ARG A 175 -4.68 -0.14 -7.25
CA ARG A 175 -3.47 -0.95 -7.42
C ARG A 175 -2.25 -0.06 -7.21
N PHE A 176 -1.74 -0.04 -5.98
CA PHE A 176 -0.55 0.74 -5.64
C PHE A 176 0.69 0.20 -6.34
N PHE A 177 1.42 1.09 -6.99
CA PHE A 177 2.77 0.84 -7.49
C PHE A 177 3.80 1.16 -6.42
N ASN A 178 5.09 1.04 -6.75
CA ASN A 178 6.15 1.29 -5.78
C ASN A 178 6.02 2.69 -5.21
N THR A 179 5.72 2.76 -3.91
CA THR A 179 5.57 4.02 -3.18
C THR A 179 6.75 4.20 -2.24
N TYR A 180 7.27 5.42 -2.12
CA TYR A 180 8.34 5.79 -1.21
C TYR A 180 8.03 7.10 -0.49
N GLY A 181 8.76 7.38 0.58
CA GLY A 181 8.61 8.63 1.31
C GLY A 181 8.99 8.48 2.78
N GLU A 182 8.83 9.58 3.52
CA GLU A 182 9.13 9.64 4.94
C GLU A 182 8.31 8.62 5.74
N GLY A 183 8.98 7.94 6.67
CA GLY A 183 8.35 6.92 7.51
C GLY A 183 8.17 5.55 6.85
N GLN A 184 8.70 5.32 5.65
CA GLN A 184 8.76 3.98 5.07
C GLN A 184 9.73 3.09 5.85
N VAL A 185 9.32 1.86 6.16
CA VAL A 185 10.17 0.92 6.91
C VAL A 185 11.34 0.42 6.05
N ALA A 186 12.51 0.23 6.68
CA ALA A 186 13.77 -0.12 6.01
C ALA A 186 13.82 -1.55 5.43
N GLN A 187 12.73 -2.31 5.46
CA GLN A 187 12.59 -3.56 4.70
C GLN A 187 12.40 -3.32 3.20
N PHE A 188 11.99 -2.12 2.78
CA PHE A 188 11.82 -1.77 1.37
C PHE A 188 13.13 -1.21 0.80
N VAL A 189 13.39 -1.55 -0.45
CA VAL A 189 14.70 -1.37 -1.09
C VAL A 189 15.22 0.07 -1.03
N LEU A 190 14.40 1.08 -1.35
CA LEU A 190 14.82 2.48 -1.28
C LEU A 190 15.18 2.92 0.14
N ALA A 191 14.31 2.65 1.10
CA ALA A 191 14.56 3.00 2.50
C ALA A 191 15.82 2.28 3.03
N LYS A 192 16.04 1.02 2.62
CA LYS A 192 17.25 0.25 2.97
C LYS A 192 18.51 0.89 2.38
N TRP A 193 18.48 1.31 1.11
CA TRP A 193 19.63 1.96 0.47
C TRP A 193 19.95 3.33 1.09
N VAL A 194 18.93 4.13 1.36
CA VAL A 194 19.10 5.41 2.09
C VAL A 194 19.77 5.19 3.45
N MET A 195 19.27 4.23 4.23
CA MET A 195 19.86 3.89 5.52
C MET A 195 21.31 3.40 5.40
N ASN A 196 21.60 2.56 4.41
CA ASN A 196 22.95 2.08 4.15
C ASN A 196 23.89 3.24 3.79
N ALA A 197 23.50 4.09 2.85
CA ALA A 197 24.32 5.25 2.42
C ALA A 197 24.62 6.21 3.59
N LEU A 198 23.61 6.51 4.44
CA LEU A 198 23.80 7.32 5.64
C LEU A 198 24.81 6.69 6.62
N GLN A 199 24.86 5.36 6.70
CA GLN A 199 25.82 4.61 7.53
C GLN A 199 27.18 4.40 6.87
N GLY A 200 27.42 4.90 5.65
CA GLY A 200 28.66 4.67 4.90
C GLY A 200 28.78 3.26 4.35
N LYS A 201 27.65 2.60 4.08
CA LYS A 201 27.60 1.26 3.48
C LYS A 201 27.07 1.34 2.06
N ASN A 202 27.59 0.51 1.17
CA ASN A 202 27.16 0.43 -0.20
C ASN A 202 25.68 -0.03 -0.30
N PRO A 203 24.87 0.58 -1.17
CA PRO A 203 23.58 0.01 -1.58
C PRO A 203 23.80 -1.29 -2.35
N VAL A 204 23.10 -2.35 -1.94
CA VAL A 204 23.16 -3.66 -2.57
C VAL A 204 21.99 -3.86 -3.54
N VAL A 205 22.30 -4.23 -4.78
CA VAL A 205 21.36 -4.59 -5.84
C VAL A 205 21.51 -6.07 -6.19
N TYR A 206 20.44 -6.83 -6.09
CA TYR A 206 20.42 -8.25 -6.41
C TYR A 206 20.05 -8.49 -7.87
N GLY A 207 20.62 -9.59 -8.45
CA GLY A 207 20.51 -9.89 -9.86
C GLY A 207 21.44 -9.00 -10.69
N ASP A 208 21.06 -8.69 -11.93
CA ASP A 208 21.85 -7.89 -12.87
C ASP A 208 21.68 -6.37 -12.69
N GLY A 209 20.74 -5.94 -11.87
CA GLY A 209 20.42 -4.54 -11.62
C GLY A 209 19.64 -3.84 -12.74
N ASN A 210 19.26 -4.56 -13.80
CA ASN A 210 18.50 -4.03 -14.93
C ASN A 210 16.98 -4.03 -14.71
N GLN A 211 16.53 -4.58 -13.58
CA GLN A 211 15.11 -4.54 -13.22
C GLN A 211 14.60 -3.10 -13.18
N THR A 212 13.58 -2.80 -13.96
CA THR A 212 13.08 -1.44 -14.14
C THR A 212 11.85 -1.19 -13.29
N ARG A 213 11.86 -0.08 -12.56
CA ARG A 213 10.78 0.38 -11.69
C ARG A 213 10.53 1.87 -11.87
N SER A 214 9.34 2.27 -11.45
CA SER A 214 9.03 3.66 -11.17
C SER A 214 8.48 3.80 -9.75
N TYR A 215 8.88 4.86 -9.07
CA TYR A 215 8.51 5.12 -7.69
C TYR A 215 7.69 6.41 -7.58
N GLY A 216 6.51 6.33 -6.98
CA GLY A 216 5.68 7.48 -6.64
C GLY A 216 5.94 7.95 -5.22
N HIS A 217 6.00 9.26 -4.99
CA HIS A 217 6.08 9.79 -3.63
C HIS A 217 4.77 9.55 -2.89
N VAL A 218 4.86 9.30 -1.58
CA VAL A 218 3.67 8.99 -0.76
C VAL A 218 2.64 10.12 -0.77
N ASP A 219 3.08 11.37 -0.89
CA ASP A 219 2.18 12.52 -0.97
C ASP A 219 1.32 12.50 -2.24
N ASP A 220 1.92 12.19 -3.40
CA ASP A 220 1.19 12.09 -4.67
C ASP A 220 0.20 10.92 -4.63
N VAL A 221 0.65 9.79 -4.07
CA VAL A 221 -0.17 8.59 -3.90
C VAL A 221 -1.38 8.87 -3.01
N THR A 222 -1.17 9.54 -1.86
CA THR A 222 -2.26 9.84 -0.93
C THR A 222 -3.17 10.98 -1.42
N GLU A 223 -2.66 11.90 -2.24
CA GLU A 223 -3.49 12.85 -2.98
C GLU A 223 -4.42 12.14 -3.96
N GLY A 224 -3.90 11.12 -4.68
CA GLY A 224 -4.73 10.27 -5.53
C GLY A 224 -5.84 9.56 -4.76
N VAL A 225 -5.55 9.02 -3.56
CA VAL A 225 -6.56 8.43 -2.67
C VAL A 225 -7.63 9.45 -2.29
N GLN A 226 -7.25 10.68 -1.94
CA GLN A 226 -8.19 11.74 -1.61
C GLN A 226 -9.10 12.09 -2.80
N LYS A 227 -8.54 12.27 -4.00
CA LYS A 227 -9.31 12.55 -5.22
C LYS A 227 -10.32 11.44 -5.53
N ILE A 228 -9.99 10.19 -5.26
CA ILE A 228 -10.89 9.04 -5.40
C ILE A 228 -12.09 9.16 -4.43
N LEU A 229 -11.88 9.65 -3.21
CA LEU A 229 -12.99 9.86 -2.27
C LEU A 229 -13.91 11.00 -2.70
N GLU A 230 -13.34 12.08 -3.22
CA GLU A 230 -14.06 13.29 -3.58
C GLU A 230 -14.83 13.17 -4.90
N ASN A 231 -14.53 12.15 -5.71
CA ASN A 231 -15.09 12.01 -7.05
C ASN A 231 -15.87 10.71 -7.25
N SER A 232 -17.18 10.83 -7.44
CA SER A 232 -18.07 9.68 -7.68
C SER A 232 -17.79 8.96 -9.03
N VAL A 233 -17.08 9.60 -9.98
CA VAL A 233 -16.63 8.94 -11.22
C VAL A 233 -15.72 7.75 -10.94
N SER A 234 -15.10 7.69 -9.77
CA SER A 234 -14.26 6.57 -9.32
C SER A 234 -15.04 5.32 -8.90
N ASN A 235 -16.36 5.44 -8.70
CA ASN A 235 -17.19 4.33 -8.22
C ASN A 235 -17.24 3.20 -9.27
N GLY A 236 -17.09 1.96 -8.80
CA GLY A 236 -17.06 0.77 -9.64
C GLY A 236 -15.79 0.57 -10.47
N LYS A 237 -14.74 1.38 -10.23
CA LYS A 237 -13.53 1.39 -11.06
C LYS A 237 -12.30 0.87 -10.32
N THR A 238 -11.31 0.50 -11.12
CA THR A 238 -9.95 0.16 -10.68
C THR A 238 -9.00 1.21 -11.24
N TYR A 239 -8.03 1.65 -10.42
CA TYR A 239 -7.00 2.61 -10.80
C TYR A 239 -5.62 2.12 -10.40
N ASN A 240 -4.66 2.28 -11.29
CA ASN A 240 -3.25 2.25 -10.96
C ASN A 240 -2.85 3.56 -10.30
N LEU A 241 -2.13 3.47 -9.19
CA LEU A 241 -1.66 4.65 -8.49
C LEU A 241 -0.14 4.58 -8.32
N GLY A 242 0.56 5.44 -9.05
CA GLY A 242 2.02 5.47 -9.12
C GLY A 242 2.54 6.62 -9.96
N ASN A 243 3.78 6.49 -10.40
CA ASN A 243 4.45 7.47 -11.26
C ASN A 243 4.85 6.80 -12.58
N SER A 244 4.58 7.44 -13.72
CA SER A 244 4.96 6.95 -15.05
C SER A 244 6.19 7.65 -15.64
N THR A 245 6.66 8.75 -15.02
CA THR A 245 7.66 9.65 -15.63
C THR A 245 9.09 9.37 -15.20
N GLN A 246 9.30 8.73 -14.06
CA GLN A 246 10.63 8.45 -13.48
C GLN A 246 10.93 6.95 -13.48
N VAL A 247 11.01 6.39 -14.69
CA VAL A 247 11.34 4.97 -14.90
C VAL A 247 12.85 4.79 -14.85
N ARG A 248 13.34 3.95 -13.94
CA ARG A 248 14.77 3.73 -13.71
C ARG A 248 15.05 2.25 -13.49
N THR A 249 16.27 1.82 -13.86
CA THR A 249 16.79 0.54 -13.39
C THR A 249 17.11 0.61 -11.89
N LEU A 250 17.14 -0.54 -11.22
CA LEU A 250 17.52 -0.56 -9.81
C LEU A 250 18.95 -0.05 -9.58
N LYS A 251 19.87 -0.32 -10.54
CA LYS A 251 21.24 0.18 -10.47
C LYS A 251 21.31 1.70 -10.57
N GLU A 252 20.62 2.31 -11.55
CA GLU A 252 20.54 3.77 -11.68
C GLU A 252 19.91 4.42 -10.43
N LEU A 253 18.88 3.80 -9.87
CA LEU A 253 18.20 4.31 -8.68
C LEU A 253 19.11 4.22 -7.44
N ALA A 254 19.87 3.13 -7.29
CA ALA A 254 20.82 2.98 -6.19
C ALA A 254 21.97 4.01 -6.30
N GLN A 255 22.45 4.27 -7.52
CA GLN A 255 23.44 5.32 -7.78
C GLN A 255 22.89 6.71 -7.42
N GLN A 256 21.68 7.02 -7.81
CA GLN A 256 21.01 8.28 -7.46
C GLN A 256 20.85 8.45 -5.95
N VAL A 257 20.59 7.37 -5.22
CA VAL A 257 20.54 7.41 -3.74
C VAL A 257 21.89 7.81 -3.15
N ILE A 258 23.00 7.27 -3.65
CA ILE A 258 24.35 7.65 -3.19
C ILE A 258 24.58 9.16 -3.43
N GLU A 259 24.33 9.61 -4.66
CA GLU A 259 24.54 11.00 -5.08
C GLU A 259 23.75 12.03 -4.27
N LEU A 260 22.51 11.68 -3.88
CA LEU A 260 21.64 12.58 -3.14
C LEU A 260 21.82 12.51 -1.61
N VAL A 261 22.16 11.34 -1.07
CA VAL A 261 22.13 11.09 0.39
C VAL A 261 23.51 11.18 1.01
N ALA A 262 24.55 10.80 0.28
CA ALA A 262 25.92 10.71 0.81
C ALA A 262 26.96 11.08 -0.26
N PRO A 263 26.84 12.24 -0.94
CA PRO A 263 27.73 12.62 -2.04
C PRO A 263 29.20 12.77 -1.63
N GLU A 264 29.46 13.00 -0.34
CA GLU A 264 30.81 13.14 0.23
C GLU A 264 31.47 11.81 0.58
N LYS A 265 30.75 10.69 0.50
CA LYS A 265 31.26 9.36 0.85
C LYS A 265 31.71 8.61 -0.39
N ASP A 266 32.79 7.87 -0.26
CA ASP A 266 33.29 6.98 -1.31
C ASP A 266 32.47 5.68 -1.28
N LEU A 267 31.27 5.75 -1.89
CA LEU A 267 30.32 4.64 -2.00
C LEU A 267 30.10 4.27 -3.45
N GLU A 268 29.86 2.98 -3.68
CA GLU A 268 29.50 2.44 -4.99
C GLU A 268 28.29 1.52 -4.91
N VAL A 269 27.62 1.28 -6.03
CA VAL A 269 26.52 0.32 -6.10
C VAL A 269 27.09 -1.09 -6.15
N GLU A 270 26.84 -1.89 -5.14
CA GLU A 270 27.23 -3.28 -5.08
C GLU A 270 26.19 -4.14 -5.81
N VAL A 271 26.54 -4.69 -6.97
CA VAL A 271 25.66 -5.56 -7.75
C VAL A 271 26.06 -7.02 -7.49
N LEU A 272 25.15 -7.76 -6.83
CA LEU A 272 25.30 -9.20 -6.61
C LEU A 272 24.58 -9.93 -7.75
N GLY A 273 25.35 -10.71 -8.53
CA GLY A 273 24.82 -11.45 -9.69
C GLY A 273 23.80 -12.56 -9.36
N ASP A 274 23.53 -12.78 -8.08
CA ASP A 274 22.57 -13.75 -7.58
C ASP A 274 21.56 -13.09 -6.61
N PHE A 275 20.68 -13.91 -6.04
CA PHE A 275 19.66 -13.49 -5.09
C PHE A 275 19.94 -14.01 -3.65
N ASN A 276 21.16 -14.44 -3.37
CA ASN A 276 21.55 -14.89 -2.03
C ASN A 276 21.45 -13.73 -1.04
N GLY A 277 20.60 -13.90 -0.01
CA GLY A 277 20.31 -12.83 0.95
C GLY A 277 19.22 -11.84 0.51
N ALA A 278 18.67 -11.96 -0.70
CA ALA A 278 17.51 -11.20 -1.12
C ALA A 278 16.24 -11.70 -0.41
N ASP A 279 15.27 -10.79 -0.27
CA ASP A 279 13.94 -11.14 0.22
C ASP A 279 13.05 -11.80 -0.87
N ARG A 280 13.54 -11.86 -2.11
CA ARG A 280 12.83 -12.40 -3.27
C ARG A 280 13.68 -13.43 -4.01
N ILE A 281 13.05 -14.50 -4.47
CA ILE A 281 13.70 -15.53 -5.30
C ILE A 281 13.56 -15.20 -6.80
N PRO A 282 14.50 -15.65 -7.66
CA PRO A 282 14.54 -15.28 -9.09
C PRO A 282 13.23 -15.55 -9.84
N GLU A 283 12.58 -16.67 -9.61
CA GLU A 283 11.35 -17.11 -10.30
C GLU A 283 10.17 -16.16 -10.06
N ARG A 284 10.25 -15.32 -9.04
CA ARG A 284 9.22 -14.34 -8.66
C ARG A 284 9.61 -12.92 -9.01
N GLU A 285 10.80 -12.71 -9.55
CA GLU A 285 11.23 -11.40 -10.00
C GLU A 285 10.37 -10.94 -11.19
N ILE A 286 10.05 -9.67 -11.19
CA ILE A 286 9.36 -8.96 -12.27
C ILE A 286 10.38 -8.01 -12.88
N HIS A 287 10.73 -8.19 -14.16
CA HIS A 287 11.81 -7.41 -14.75
C HIS A 287 11.41 -5.94 -14.98
N ILE A 288 10.25 -5.68 -15.55
CA ILE A 288 9.80 -4.31 -15.86
C ILE A 288 8.42 -4.08 -15.27
N ARG A 289 8.29 -3.07 -14.39
CA ARG A 289 7.02 -2.76 -13.74
C ARG A 289 6.87 -1.26 -13.47
N TYR A 290 6.08 -0.59 -14.29
CA TYR A 290 5.64 0.79 -14.08
C TYR A 290 4.25 1.01 -14.68
N CYS A 291 3.48 1.94 -14.11
CA CYS A 291 2.09 2.16 -14.50
C CYS A 291 1.97 3.13 -15.66
N ASP A 292 0.86 3.00 -16.39
CA ASP A 292 0.27 4.07 -17.18
C ASP A 292 -0.45 5.04 -16.24
N THR A 293 -0.26 6.33 -16.43
CA THR A 293 -0.93 7.40 -15.68
C THR A 293 -1.62 8.41 -16.62
N SER A 294 -1.84 8.03 -17.88
CA SER A 294 -2.55 8.84 -18.87
C SER A 294 -4.06 8.90 -18.62
#